data_11088de6b64a2a01f61b23ec639d5889
#
_entry.id   11088de6b64a2a01f61b23ec639d5889
#
_cell.length_a   1.000
_cell.length_b   1.000
_cell.length_c   1.000
_cell.angle_alpha   90.00
_cell.angle_beta   90.00
_cell.angle_gamma   90.00
#
_symmetry.space_group_name_H-M   'P 1'
#
loop_
_entity.id
_entity.type
_entity.pdbx_description
1 polymer ?
#
loop_
_entity_poly.entity_id
_entity_poly.type
_entity_poly.pdbx_seq_one_letter_code
_entity_poly.pdbx_strand_id
1 'polypeptide(L)'
;MALLLRFTISCLLLSCHWSWTNAELFTAISDVEPLLETHKRIIDDLDEYILKEEERLNVLKRHLNIYKREHEIAMEDIPNYLGNPINAFTLIKRLTSDLDHIEHSIEIGTDYIKNLTVNHADVKYPTLEDLAGAAQALTRLQETYYLEVSELAEGRLNGVNYSAPMSAGDCYELGKALYNEKDYTNALAWMKEAMRKYKEENQPYLFKEIDIMEYIGFAHYLLGDVKSALEWTKKMLSLDPKHVRARGNVPHYNKIISEDEEKLRRRRRGVGPDDTGNELEEETTQKPATLTPYAKERKVYEKLCRGEVDLPQEITKTLTCRYLTEAHPFLRLAAVKMEYMYRNPDIVVFYDVLSDQEIDHIKRMAKPRFKRATVHDPKTGELVPAHYRISKSGWLKDEESSIVARVSRRVAHFTGLSMTSAEELQVVNYGIGGHYEPHFDFARKQETAFGKANGNRIATVLFYMSNVAQGGATVFTELGLSVFPVRGAAVYWLNLHPSGEGDLATRHAACPVLTGSKWVCNKWIHQGGQELIHPCNLEYQPESMRRKIPRPIPKSSR
;
A
#
# COMPACT_ATOMS: atom_id res chain seq x y z
N MET A 1 33.51 43.75 23.28
CA MET A 1 32.50 44.26 24.24
C MET A 1 31.87 45.61 23.85
N ALA A 2 32.51 46.48 23.08
CA ALA A 2 31.92 47.79 22.70
C ALA A 2 30.94 47.74 21.49
N LEU A 3 30.90 46.68 20.67
CA LEU A 3 29.99 46.53 19.52
C LEU A 3 28.63 45.90 19.94
N LEU A 4 28.59 45.09 20.98
CA LEU A 4 27.35 44.50 21.51
C LEU A 4 26.51 45.50 22.30
N LEU A 5 27.15 46.51 22.93
CA LEU A 5 26.45 47.55 23.69
C LEU A 5 25.75 48.59 22.76
N ARG A 6 26.25 48.76 21.53
CA ARG A 6 25.61 49.66 20.54
C ARG A 6 24.40 49.05 19.86
N PHE A 7 24.34 47.73 19.73
CA PHE A 7 23.17 47.04 19.13
C PHE A 7 21.98 46.93 20.10
N THR A 8 22.24 46.75 21.41
CA THR A 8 21.21 46.71 22.44
C THR A 8 20.58 48.06 22.72
N ILE A 9 21.34 49.16 22.62
CA ILE A 9 20.85 50.53 22.81
C ILE A 9 20.01 50.96 21.56
N SER A 10 20.38 50.51 20.36
CA SER A 10 19.61 50.81 19.10
C SER A 10 18.27 50.06 19.05
N CYS A 11 18.18 48.83 19.59
CA CYS A 11 16.92 48.09 19.70
C CYS A 11 15.99 48.62 20.81
N LEU A 12 16.54 49.18 21.88
CA LEU A 12 15.76 49.80 22.95
C LEU A 12 15.21 51.19 22.59
N LEU A 13 15.87 51.90 21.66
CA LEU A 13 15.38 53.19 21.15
C LEU A 13 14.34 53.06 20.02
N LEU A 14 14.26 51.91 19.34
CA LEU A 14 13.25 51.60 18.35
C LEU A 14 11.95 51.06 18.98
N SER A 15 12.01 50.52 20.19
CA SER A 15 10.83 50.06 20.91
C SER A 15 10.11 51.14 21.73
N CYS A 16 10.76 52.34 21.92
CA CYS A 16 10.18 53.48 22.62
C CYS A 16 9.45 54.50 21.73
N HIS A 17 9.40 54.32 20.42
CA HIS A 17 8.77 55.29 19.50
C HIS A 17 7.38 54.91 19.03
N TRP A 18 6.81 53.80 19.52
CA TRP A 18 5.44 53.38 19.16
C TRP A 18 4.39 53.47 20.23
N SER A 19 4.65 54.23 21.30
CA SER A 19 3.71 54.37 22.44
C SER A 19 3.12 55.77 22.64
N TRP A 20 3.26 56.71 21.69
CA TRP A 20 2.84 58.10 21.94
C TRP A 20 1.92 58.72 20.90
N THR A 21 1.08 57.96 20.20
CA THR A 21 0.11 58.53 19.24
C THR A 21 -1.35 58.08 19.43
N ASN A 22 -1.72 57.50 20.56
CA ASN A 22 -3.12 57.07 20.79
C ASN A 22 -3.80 57.64 22.04
N ALA A 23 -3.50 58.89 22.44
CA ALA A 23 -4.11 59.48 23.65
C ALA A 23 -5.11 60.63 23.43
N GLU A 24 -5.42 61.07 22.20
CA GLU A 24 -6.27 62.25 21.98
C GLU A 24 -7.41 62.12 20.95
N LEU A 25 -7.80 60.89 20.57
CA LEU A 25 -8.82 60.68 19.51
C LEU A 25 -10.27 60.79 20.00
N PHE A 26 -10.55 61.08 21.27
CA PHE A 26 -11.90 61.00 21.84
C PHE A 26 -12.43 62.28 22.52
N THR A 27 -11.94 63.44 22.24
CA THR A 27 -12.33 64.69 22.91
C THR A 27 -13.30 65.58 22.12
N ALA A 28 -13.65 65.26 20.88
CA ALA A 28 -14.63 66.00 20.06
C ALA A 28 -15.73 65.09 19.54
N ILE A 29 -16.99 65.54 19.59
CA ILE A 29 -18.16 64.80 19.07
C ILE A 29 -18.00 64.48 17.59
N SER A 30 -17.32 65.32 16.83
CA SER A 30 -16.98 65.10 15.44
C SER A 30 -16.05 63.89 15.18
N ASP A 31 -15.32 63.45 16.21
CA ASP A 31 -14.40 62.32 16.12
C ASP A 31 -15.08 61.01 16.55
N VAL A 32 -16.25 61.10 17.17
CA VAL A 32 -17.06 59.98 17.64
C VAL A 32 -18.02 59.49 16.53
N GLU A 33 -18.46 60.37 15.65
CA GLU A 33 -19.39 60.03 14.57
C GLU A 33 -18.83 58.94 13.59
N PRO A 34 -17.54 58.98 13.19
CA PRO A 34 -16.92 57.88 12.39
C PRO A 34 -16.81 56.56 13.15
N LEU A 35 -16.84 56.57 14.48
CA LEU A 35 -16.79 55.36 15.29
C LEU A 35 -18.06 54.51 15.20
N LEU A 36 -19.21 55.11 14.88
CA LEU A 36 -20.45 54.36 14.65
C LEU A 36 -20.34 53.49 13.37
N GLU A 37 -19.65 53.99 12.35
CA GLU A 37 -19.38 53.22 11.12
C GLU A 37 -18.39 52.08 11.39
N THR A 38 -17.37 52.33 12.22
CA THR A 38 -16.43 51.30 12.68
C THR A 38 -17.15 50.27 13.54
N HIS A 39 -18.05 50.69 14.42
CA HIS A 39 -18.84 49.78 15.24
C HIS A 39 -19.75 48.88 14.40
N LYS A 40 -20.37 49.43 13.35
CA LYS A 40 -21.15 48.63 12.41
C LYS A 40 -20.29 47.57 11.71
N ARG A 41 -19.07 47.91 11.24
CA ARG A 41 -18.14 46.95 10.66
C ARG A 41 -17.76 45.84 11.64
N ILE A 42 -17.51 46.17 12.89
CA ILE A 42 -17.23 45.18 13.94
C ILE A 42 -18.42 44.23 14.15
N ILE A 43 -19.65 44.74 14.09
CA ILE A 43 -20.86 43.91 14.16
C ILE A 43 -20.93 42.96 12.97
N ASP A 44 -20.73 43.47 11.74
CA ASP A 44 -20.77 42.68 10.53
C ASP A 44 -19.63 41.62 10.52
N ASP A 45 -18.43 41.97 10.99
CA ASP A 45 -17.31 41.04 11.17
C ASP A 45 -17.58 39.97 12.23
N LEU A 46 -18.25 40.34 13.34
CA LEU A 46 -18.67 39.39 14.40
C LEU A 46 -19.74 38.43 13.91
N ASP A 47 -20.73 38.91 13.15
CA ASP A 47 -21.78 38.06 12.59
C ASP A 47 -21.15 37.06 11.58
N GLU A 48 -20.21 37.52 10.71
CA GLU A 48 -19.49 36.65 9.83
C GLU A 48 -18.63 35.60 10.60
N TYR A 49 -17.99 36.04 11.71
CA TYR A 49 -17.20 35.13 12.54
C TYR A 49 -18.09 34.08 13.22
N ILE A 50 -19.23 34.47 13.80
CA ILE A 50 -20.16 33.54 14.44
C ILE A 50 -20.67 32.52 13.43
N LEU A 51 -21.04 32.94 12.22
CA LEU A 51 -21.49 32.05 11.17
C LEU A 51 -20.42 31.00 10.84
N LYS A 52 -19.17 31.43 10.70
CA LYS A 52 -18.03 30.54 10.44
C LYS A 52 -17.78 29.58 11.62
N GLU A 53 -17.92 30.06 12.86
CA GLU A 53 -17.79 29.23 14.06
C GLU A 53 -18.90 28.17 14.15
N GLU A 54 -20.14 28.54 13.82
CA GLU A 54 -21.26 27.60 13.77
C GLU A 54 -21.02 26.50 12.69
N GLU A 55 -20.54 26.89 11.51
CA GLU A 55 -20.14 25.93 10.48
C GLU A 55 -19.04 24.99 10.98
N ARG A 56 -18.00 25.55 11.64
CA ARG A 56 -16.90 24.78 12.24
C ARG A 56 -17.40 23.80 13.30
N LEU A 57 -18.26 24.27 14.21
CA LEU A 57 -18.86 23.43 15.25
C LEU A 57 -19.71 22.29 14.65
N ASN A 58 -20.42 22.54 13.58
CA ASN A 58 -21.21 21.51 12.92
C ASN A 58 -20.33 20.44 12.28
N VAL A 59 -19.18 20.82 11.68
CA VAL A 59 -18.19 19.88 11.19
C VAL A 59 -17.62 19.03 12.33
N LEU A 60 -17.22 19.64 13.45
CA LEU A 60 -16.70 18.92 14.62
C LEU A 60 -17.72 17.95 15.21
N LYS A 61 -19.00 18.36 15.35
CA LYS A 61 -20.09 17.49 15.81
C LYS A 61 -20.26 16.27 14.90
N ARG A 62 -20.14 16.46 13.59
CA ARG A 62 -20.20 15.36 12.63
C ARG A 62 -19.04 14.38 12.81
N HIS A 63 -17.79 14.87 12.90
CA HIS A 63 -16.63 14.02 13.16
C HIS A 63 -16.79 13.22 14.46
N LEU A 64 -17.23 13.87 15.54
CA LEU A 64 -17.48 13.19 16.81
C LEU A 64 -18.50 12.06 16.67
N ASN A 65 -19.60 12.29 15.95
CA ASN A 65 -20.64 11.26 15.76
C ASN A 65 -20.13 10.08 14.92
N ILE A 66 -19.35 10.37 13.88
CA ILE A 66 -18.71 9.32 13.05
C ILE A 66 -17.74 8.51 13.93
N TYR A 67 -16.87 9.17 14.71
CA TYR A 67 -15.90 8.49 15.55
C TYR A 67 -16.55 7.56 16.58
N LYS A 68 -17.62 8.02 17.25
CA LYS A 68 -18.39 7.20 18.20
C LYS A 68 -18.97 5.97 17.53
N ARG A 69 -19.70 6.15 16.44
CA ARG A 69 -20.33 5.03 15.70
C ARG A 69 -19.30 4.02 15.22
N GLU A 70 -18.24 4.48 14.58
CA GLU A 70 -17.22 3.60 14.02
C GLU A 70 -16.41 2.88 15.11
N HIS A 71 -16.22 3.53 16.29
CA HIS A 71 -15.60 2.89 17.43
C HIS A 71 -16.48 1.75 17.99
N GLU A 72 -17.77 1.98 18.13
CA GLU A 72 -18.73 0.97 18.58
C GLU A 72 -18.71 -0.25 17.65
N ILE A 73 -18.82 -0.02 16.33
CA ILE A 73 -18.74 -1.09 15.31
C ILE A 73 -17.40 -1.85 15.39
N ALA A 74 -16.29 -1.13 15.54
CA ALA A 74 -14.98 -1.74 15.63
C ALA A 74 -14.81 -2.63 16.86
N MET A 75 -15.43 -2.26 17.99
CA MET A 75 -15.35 -3.02 19.24
C MET A 75 -16.19 -4.28 19.26
N GLU A 76 -17.19 -4.40 18.37
CA GLU A 76 -18.00 -5.64 18.24
C GLU A 76 -17.15 -6.80 17.68
N ASP A 77 -16.31 -6.56 16.69
CA ASP A 77 -15.41 -7.57 16.10
C ASP A 77 -14.13 -6.93 15.54
N ILE A 78 -13.17 -6.73 16.43
CA ILE A 78 -11.89 -6.07 16.11
C ILE A 78 -11.11 -6.75 14.97
N PRO A 79 -10.94 -8.11 14.94
CA PRO A 79 -10.20 -8.76 13.88
C PRO A 79 -10.82 -8.57 12.49
N ASN A 80 -12.13 -8.70 12.36
CA ASN A 80 -12.82 -8.52 11.09
C ASN A 80 -12.87 -7.06 10.67
N TYR A 81 -13.08 -6.14 11.62
CA TYR A 81 -13.06 -4.71 11.33
C TYR A 81 -11.71 -4.25 10.78
N LEU A 82 -10.60 -4.61 11.45
CA LEU A 82 -9.25 -4.25 11.03
C LEU A 82 -8.75 -5.05 9.82
N GLY A 83 -9.31 -6.21 9.58
CA GLY A 83 -9.02 -7.02 8.40
C GLY A 83 -9.66 -6.51 7.11
N ASN A 84 -10.55 -5.51 7.20
CA ASN A 84 -11.13 -4.84 6.05
C ASN A 84 -10.24 -3.63 5.65
N PRO A 85 -9.72 -3.58 4.41
CA PRO A 85 -8.80 -2.52 3.99
C PRO A 85 -9.44 -1.12 3.98
N ILE A 86 -10.75 -1.02 3.75
CA ILE A 86 -11.48 0.25 3.78
C ILE A 86 -11.58 0.75 5.22
N ASN A 87 -11.97 -0.10 6.16
CA ASN A 87 -12.06 0.26 7.58
C ASN A 87 -10.69 0.66 8.13
N ALA A 88 -9.64 -0.08 7.76
CA ALA A 88 -8.29 0.24 8.18
C ALA A 88 -7.80 1.57 7.58
N PHE A 89 -8.08 1.86 6.30
CA PHE A 89 -7.77 3.16 5.68
C PHE A 89 -8.53 4.29 6.39
N THR A 90 -9.84 4.15 6.58
CA THR A 90 -10.66 5.21 7.22
C THR A 90 -10.29 5.42 8.69
N LEU A 91 -9.86 4.37 9.40
CA LEU A 91 -9.32 4.51 10.76
C LEU A 91 -8.00 5.30 10.76
N ILE A 92 -7.07 4.97 9.87
CA ILE A 92 -5.79 5.69 9.72
C ILE A 92 -6.05 7.15 9.33
N LYS A 93 -6.95 7.39 8.38
CA LYS A 93 -7.35 8.74 7.96
C LYS A 93 -7.91 9.54 9.14
N ARG A 94 -8.80 8.95 9.96
CA ARG A 94 -9.35 9.60 11.16
C ARG A 94 -8.28 9.99 12.19
N LEU A 95 -7.23 9.17 12.31
CA LEU A 95 -6.12 9.39 13.26
C LEU A 95 -4.96 10.19 12.66
N THR A 96 -5.06 10.62 11.42
CA THR A 96 -4.06 11.45 10.73
C THR A 96 -4.70 12.75 10.22
N SER A 97 -5.13 12.79 8.96
CA SER A 97 -5.60 14.03 8.32
C SER A 97 -6.85 14.61 8.99
N ASP A 98 -7.81 13.78 9.44
CA ASP A 98 -8.98 14.30 10.14
C ASP A 98 -8.61 14.89 11.50
N LEU A 99 -7.69 14.25 12.23
CA LEU A 99 -7.22 14.74 13.52
C LEU A 99 -6.45 16.06 13.37
N ASP A 100 -5.57 16.16 12.37
CA ASP A 100 -4.85 17.39 12.04
C ASP A 100 -5.82 18.53 11.69
N HIS A 101 -6.84 18.25 10.88
CA HIS A 101 -7.89 19.22 10.56
C HIS A 101 -8.70 19.65 11.81
N ILE A 102 -8.99 18.70 12.71
CA ILE A 102 -9.68 18.99 13.97
C ILE A 102 -8.80 19.87 14.86
N GLU A 103 -7.52 19.54 15.04
CA GLU A 103 -6.58 20.32 15.83
C GLU A 103 -6.43 21.73 15.28
N HIS A 104 -6.22 21.88 13.97
CA HIS A 104 -6.15 23.18 13.31
C HIS A 104 -7.45 23.98 13.46
N SER A 105 -8.59 23.31 13.34
CA SER A 105 -9.91 23.95 13.57
C SER A 105 -10.11 24.41 15.02
N ILE A 106 -9.49 23.75 16.00
CA ILE A 106 -9.56 24.10 17.41
C ILE A 106 -8.61 25.24 17.75
N GLU A 107 -7.42 25.28 17.20
CA GLU A 107 -6.41 26.34 17.41
C GLU A 107 -6.93 27.73 17.08
N ILE A 108 -7.85 27.87 16.12
CA ILE A 108 -8.45 29.14 15.70
C ILE A 108 -9.36 29.71 16.79
N GLY A 109 -9.80 28.92 17.78
CA GLY A 109 -10.84 29.35 18.70
C GLY A 109 -10.55 29.33 20.22
N THR A 110 -9.63 28.50 20.73
CA THR A 110 -9.47 28.34 22.18
C THR A 110 -8.07 27.86 22.59
N ASP A 111 -7.41 28.65 23.42
CA ASP A 111 -6.07 28.36 24.00
C ASP A 111 -6.04 27.18 25.00
N TYR A 112 -7.17 26.63 25.42
CA TYR A 112 -7.23 25.60 26.47
C TYR A 112 -7.20 24.15 25.92
N ILE A 113 -7.46 23.93 24.63
CA ILE A 113 -7.32 22.62 23.99
C ILE A 113 -6.18 22.71 22.98
N LYS A 114 -4.94 22.69 23.47
CA LYS A 114 -3.74 22.62 22.63
C LYS A 114 -3.41 21.16 22.38
N ASN A 115 -3.34 20.76 21.10
CA ASN A 115 -2.80 19.48 20.63
C ASN A 115 -3.41 18.24 21.31
N LEU A 116 -4.52 17.75 20.80
CA LEU A 116 -5.14 16.48 21.24
C LEU A 116 -4.14 15.32 21.27
N THR A 117 -3.17 15.31 20.36
CA THR A 117 -2.11 14.31 20.28
C THR A 117 -1.09 14.39 21.42
N VAL A 118 -0.83 15.57 21.98
CA VAL A 118 0.12 15.76 23.09
C VAL A 118 -0.42 15.21 24.41
N ASN A 119 -1.73 15.22 24.60
CA ASN A 119 -2.38 14.71 25.83
C ASN A 119 -2.31 13.17 25.94
N HIS A 120 -1.92 12.48 24.88
CA HIS A 120 -1.78 11.02 24.82
C HIS A 120 -0.38 10.62 24.31
N ALA A 121 0.67 11.16 24.95
CA ALA A 121 2.07 10.93 24.55
C ALA A 121 2.52 9.45 24.59
N ASP A 122 1.80 8.57 25.29
CA ASP A 122 1.98 7.12 25.34
C ASP A 122 1.34 6.39 24.15
N VAL A 123 0.48 7.04 23.38
CA VAL A 123 -0.18 6.48 22.20
C VAL A 123 0.57 6.85 20.93
N LYS A 124 0.96 5.83 20.14
CA LYS A 124 1.58 6.06 18.83
C LYS A 124 0.52 6.32 17.77
N TYR A 125 0.40 7.58 17.37
CA TYR A 125 -0.50 7.98 16.28
C TYR A 125 0.07 7.63 14.91
N PRO A 126 -0.79 7.26 13.92
CA PRO A 126 -0.39 7.16 12.52
C PRO A 126 0.06 8.53 11.98
N THR A 127 0.94 8.49 11.01
CA THR A 127 1.49 9.67 10.33
C THR A 127 0.85 9.87 8.95
N LEU A 128 1.12 10.99 8.30
CA LEU A 128 0.74 11.19 6.90
C LEU A 128 1.41 10.18 5.96
N GLU A 129 2.59 9.68 6.32
CA GLU A 129 3.26 8.59 5.59
C GLU A 129 2.48 7.28 5.70
N ASP A 130 1.91 6.97 6.88
CA ASP A 130 1.03 5.82 7.07
C ASP A 130 -0.26 5.95 6.24
N LEU A 131 -0.82 7.16 6.14
CA LEU A 131 -1.99 7.45 5.30
C LEU A 131 -1.65 7.24 3.81
N ALA A 132 -0.52 7.77 3.34
CA ALA A 132 -0.06 7.60 1.96
C ALA A 132 0.17 6.11 1.65
N GLY A 133 0.79 5.37 2.58
CA GLY A 133 0.98 3.93 2.45
C GLY A 133 -0.34 3.14 2.39
N ALA A 134 -1.35 3.53 3.18
CA ALA A 134 -2.68 2.94 3.14
C ALA A 134 -3.41 3.23 1.82
N ALA A 135 -3.28 4.46 1.30
CA ALA A 135 -3.81 4.84 0.00
C ALA A 135 -3.21 4.01 -1.14
N GLN A 136 -1.88 3.89 -1.18
CA GLN A 136 -1.17 3.04 -2.14
C GLN A 136 -1.57 1.55 -2.01
N ALA A 137 -1.82 1.06 -0.78
CA ALA A 137 -2.27 -0.29 -0.55
C ALA A 137 -3.67 -0.53 -1.13
N LEU A 138 -4.59 0.41 -0.94
CA LEU A 138 -5.94 0.35 -1.50
C LEU A 138 -5.93 0.38 -3.03
N THR A 139 -5.11 1.25 -3.64
CA THR A 139 -4.91 1.30 -5.09
C THR A 139 -4.36 -0.01 -5.63
N ARG A 140 -3.38 -0.60 -4.96
CA ARG A 140 -2.83 -1.91 -5.33
C ARG A 140 -3.89 -3.01 -5.31
N LEU A 141 -4.76 -3.01 -4.30
CA LEU A 141 -5.90 -3.93 -4.24
C LEU A 141 -6.86 -3.69 -5.40
N GLN A 142 -7.18 -2.43 -5.68
CA GLN A 142 -8.03 -2.03 -6.79
C GLN A 142 -7.48 -2.56 -8.13
N GLU A 143 -6.21 -2.35 -8.42
CA GLU A 143 -5.56 -2.83 -9.65
C GLU A 143 -5.49 -4.37 -9.71
N THR A 144 -5.05 -5.01 -8.62
CA THR A 144 -4.84 -6.47 -8.59
C THR A 144 -6.16 -7.23 -8.77
N TYR A 145 -7.24 -6.77 -8.12
CA TYR A 145 -8.53 -7.48 -8.06
C TYR A 145 -9.61 -6.85 -8.94
N TYR A 146 -9.27 -5.84 -9.76
CA TYR A 146 -10.19 -5.11 -10.66
C TYR A 146 -11.40 -4.53 -9.92
N LEU A 147 -11.13 -3.85 -8.79
CA LEU A 147 -12.19 -3.26 -8.00
C LEU A 147 -12.56 -1.88 -8.53
N GLU A 148 -13.84 -1.66 -8.76
CA GLU A 148 -14.35 -0.37 -9.20
C GLU A 148 -14.36 0.65 -8.06
N VAL A 149 -13.93 1.90 -8.35
CA VAL A 149 -13.85 2.98 -7.36
C VAL A 149 -15.19 3.22 -6.67
N SER A 150 -16.29 3.23 -7.44
CA SER A 150 -17.64 3.41 -6.92
C SER A 150 -18.07 2.30 -5.96
N GLU A 151 -17.73 1.04 -6.25
CA GLU A 151 -18.02 -0.10 -5.38
C GLU A 151 -17.23 0.01 -4.06
N LEU A 152 -15.93 0.34 -4.16
CA LEU A 152 -15.08 0.58 -2.98
C LEU A 152 -15.62 1.74 -2.13
N ALA A 153 -16.01 2.84 -2.76
CA ALA A 153 -16.57 4.00 -2.08
C ALA A 153 -17.91 3.70 -1.40
N GLU A 154 -18.65 2.70 -1.89
CA GLU A 154 -19.86 2.20 -1.23
C GLU A 154 -19.59 1.08 -0.20
N GLY A 155 -18.31 0.82 0.12
CA GLY A 155 -17.92 -0.21 1.10
C GLY A 155 -18.07 -1.64 0.60
N ARG A 156 -18.21 -1.84 -0.72
CA ARG A 156 -18.38 -3.16 -1.34
C ARG A 156 -17.07 -3.68 -1.93
N LEU A 157 -16.82 -4.96 -1.71
CA LEU A 157 -15.71 -5.71 -2.30
C LEU A 157 -16.27 -6.96 -2.99
N ASN A 158 -16.07 -7.06 -4.31
CA ASN A 158 -16.61 -8.17 -5.11
C ASN A 158 -18.12 -8.41 -4.88
N GLY A 159 -18.91 -7.32 -4.81
CA GLY A 159 -20.36 -7.36 -4.62
C GLY A 159 -20.84 -7.63 -3.19
N VAL A 160 -19.93 -7.81 -2.23
CA VAL A 160 -20.27 -8.03 -0.81
C VAL A 160 -20.01 -6.77 0.00
N ASN A 161 -20.96 -6.37 0.84
CA ASN A 161 -20.80 -5.25 1.77
C ASN A 161 -19.89 -5.65 2.94
N TYR A 162 -18.80 -4.92 3.12
CA TYR A 162 -17.84 -5.14 4.20
C TYR A 162 -17.72 -3.95 5.15
N SER A 163 -18.12 -2.76 4.73
CA SER A 163 -18.01 -1.54 5.54
C SER A 163 -19.11 -0.55 5.21
N ALA A 164 -19.25 0.47 6.06
CA ALA A 164 -20.03 1.66 5.73
C ALA A 164 -19.46 2.34 4.48
N PRO A 165 -20.30 3.04 3.70
CA PRO A 165 -19.82 3.85 2.58
C PRO A 165 -18.82 4.90 3.03
N MET A 166 -17.81 5.14 2.20
CA MET A 166 -16.88 6.25 2.36
C MET A 166 -17.62 7.58 2.11
N SER A 167 -17.27 8.61 2.88
CA SER A 167 -17.76 9.97 2.65
C SER A 167 -17.02 10.67 1.50
N ALA A 168 -17.55 11.81 1.05
CA ALA A 168 -16.82 12.68 0.12
C ALA A 168 -15.45 13.08 0.68
N GLY A 169 -15.35 13.29 2.00
CA GLY A 169 -14.08 13.59 2.68
C GLY A 169 -13.09 12.43 2.62
N ASP A 170 -13.55 11.20 2.80
CA ASP A 170 -12.69 10.03 2.71
C ASP A 170 -12.12 9.86 1.28
N CYS A 171 -12.98 10.01 0.27
CA CYS A 171 -12.58 9.96 -1.14
C CYS A 171 -11.62 11.10 -1.52
N TYR A 172 -11.86 12.31 -0.99
CA TYR A 172 -11.00 13.48 -1.22
C TYR A 172 -9.60 13.28 -0.63
N GLU A 173 -9.49 12.87 0.63
CA GLU A 173 -8.19 12.65 1.27
C GLU A 173 -7.42 11.49 0.62
N LEU A 174 -8.12 10.42 0.21
CA LEU A 174 -7.51 9.33 -0.56
C LEU A 174 -6.97 9.83 -1.90
N GLY A 175 -7.77 10.59 -2.66
CA GLY A 175 -7.34 11.18 -3.93
C GLY A 175 -6.17 12.14 -3.76
N LYS A 176 -6.16 12.95 -2.70
CA LYS A 176 -5.07 13.87 -2.36
C LYS A 176 -3.78 13.14 -1.98
N ALA A 177 -3.87 12.06 -1.19
CA ALA A 177 -2.73 11.22 -0.85
C ALA A 177 -2.10 10.62 -2.11
N LEU A 178 -2.90 10.03 -3.00
CA LEU A 178 -2.43 9.46 -4.26
C LEU A 178 -1.83 10.52 -5.21
N TYR A 179 -2.41 11.72 -5.24
CA TYR A 179 -1.88 12.84 -6.02
C TYR A 179 -0.46 13.22 -5.55
N ASN A 180 -0.25 13.30 -4.24
CA ASN A 180 1.06 13.62 -3.66
C ASN A 180 2.10 12.53 -3.96
N GLU A 181 1.68 11.26 -4.05
CA GLU A 181 2.49 10.12 -4.47
C GLU A 181 2.68 10.04 -6.01
N LYS A 182 2.18 11.02 -6.76
CA LYS A 182 2.25 11.12 -8.22
C LYS A 182 1.47 10.03 -8.98
N ASP A 183 0.58 9.34 -8.31
CA ASP A 183 -0.39 8.43 -8.94
C ASP A 183 -1.61 9.23 -9.42
N TYR A 184 -1.41 10.00 -10.49
CA TYR A 184 -2.44 10.93 -11.00
C TYR A 184 -3.65 10.23 -11.60
N THR A 185 -3.47 9.00 -12.10
CA THR A 185 -4.57 8.20 -12.68
C THR A 185 -5.58 7.80 -11.61
N ASN A 186 -5.11 7.21 -10.53
CA ASN A 186 -5.98 6.79 -9.43
C ASN A 186 -6.46 8.01 -8.62
N ALA A 187 -5.61 9.03 -8.43
CA ALA A 187 -6.01 10.29 -7.81
C ALA A 187 -7.19 10.94 -8.55
N LEU A 188 -7.16 10.98 -9.88
CA LEU A 188 -8.24 11.50 -10.70
C LEU A 188 -9.54 10.71 -10.53
N ALA A 189 -9.46 9.39 -10.48
CA ALA A 189 -10.62 8.53 -10.28
C ALA A 189 -11.29 8.77 -8.92
N TRP A 190 -10.48 8.81 -7.85
CA TRP A 190 -10.97 9.08 -6.50
C TRP A 190 -11.47 10.51 -6.30
N MET A 191 -10.85 11.51 -6.94
CA MET A 191 -11.35 12.89 -6.91
C MET A 191 -12.68 13.06 -7.64
N LYS A 192 -12.92 12.32 -8.73
CA LYS A 192 -14.22 12.30 -9.40
C LYS A 192 -15.29 11.67 -8.50
N GLU A 193 -14.94 10.63 -7.77
CA GLU A 193 -15.85 10.00 -6.81
C GLU A 193 -16.13 10.93 -5.62
N ALA A 194 -15.10 11.62 -5.10
CA ALA A 194 -15.26 12.66 -4.07
C ALA A 194 -16.23 13.76 -4.52
N MET A 195 -16.12 14.20 -5.77
CA MET A 195 -17.03 15.19 -6.37
C MET A 195 -18.47 14.69 -6.46
N ARG A 196 -18.67 13.41 -6.84
CA ARG A 196 -20.00 12.80 -6.90
C ARG A 196 -20.64 12.80 -5.52
N LYS A 197 -19.93 12.26 -4.53
CA LYS A 197 -20.41 12.16 -3.14
C LYS A 197 -20.61 13.53 -2.49
N TYR A 198 -19.73 14.51 -2.76
CA TYR A 198 -19.87 15.87 -2.25
C TYR A 198 -21.20 16.50 -2.65
N LYS A 199 -21.66 16.24 -3.88
CA LYS A 199 -22.96 16.73 -4.38
C LYS A 199 -24.16 15.96 -3.81
N GLU A 200 -24.00 14.67 -3.57
CA GLU A 200 -25.06 13.81 -3.05
C GLU A 200 -25.29 13.99 -1.56
N GLU A 201 -24.20 14.11 -0.77
CA GLU A 201 -24.27 14.16 0.67
C GLU A 201 -24.79 15.51 1.22
N ASN A 202 -24.61 16.60 0.47
CA ASN A 202 -25.06 17.96 0.78
C ASN A 202 -24.83 18.36 2.27
N GLN A 203 -23.62 18.12 2.76
CA GLN A 203 -23.20 18.40 4.13
C GLN A 203 -21.95 19.27 4.16
N PRO A 204 -21.69 20.03 5.23
CA PRO A 204 -20.51 20.87 5.31
C PRO A 204 -19.22 20.04 5.43
N TYR A 205 -18.22 20.46 4.67
CA TYR A 205 -16.84 19.94 4.72
C TYR A 205 -15.86 21.08 4.99
N LEU A 206 -14.67 20.76 5.48
CA LEU A 206 -13.57 21.73 5.62
C LEU A 206 -12.96 22.16 4.30
N PHE A 207 -13.22 21.42 3.22
CA PHE A 207 -12.86 21.74 1.83
C PHE A 207 -14.12 22.10 1.03
N LYS A 208 -13.93 22.79 -0.08
CA LYS A 208 -14.99 23.24 -0.97
C LYS A 208 -14.97 22.46 -2.30
N GLU A 209 -16.08 22.54 -3.04
CA GLU A 209 -16.16 21.94 -4.38
C GLU A 209 -15.02 22.37 -5.28
N ILE A 210 -14.57 23.62 -5.14
CA ILE A 210 -13.50 24.19 -5.96
C ILE A 210 -12.14 23.51 -5.68
N ASP A 211 -11.90 23.07 -4.45
CA ASP A 211 -10.66 22.37 -4.08
C ASP A 211 -10.59 21.01 -4.77
N ILE A 212 -11.72 20.28 -4.84
CA ILE A 212 -11.81 19.01 -5.59
C ILE A 212 -11.56 19.27 -7.09
N MET A 213 -12.18 20.32 -7.66
CA MET A 213 -12.00 20.67 -9.07
C MET A 213 -10.55 21.00 -9.39
N GLU A 214 -9.82 21.62 -8.47
CA GLU A 214 -8.42 21.97 -8.67
C GLU A 214 -7.57 20.70 -8.85
N TYR A 215 -7.75 19.68 -8.00
CA TYR A 215 -7.07 18.39 -8.14
C TYR A 215 -7.47 17.68 -9.44
N ILE A 216 -8.75 17.65 -9.80
CA ILE A 216 -9.22 17.04 -11.05
C ILE A 216 -8.58 17.73 -12.27
N GLY A 217 -8.65 19.06 -12.32
CA GLY A 217 -8.11 19.82 -13.44
C GLY A 217 -6.61 19.63 -13.60
N PHE A 218 -5.86 19.65 -12.49
CA PHE A 218 -4.41 19.52 -12.56
C PHE A 218 -3.96 18.07 -12.79
N ALA A 219 -4.69 17.08 -12.28
CA ALA A 219 -4.44 15.68 -12.59
C ALA A 219 -4.62 15.38 -14.11
N HIS A 220 -5.68 15.91 -14.74
CA HIS A 220 -5.83 15.83 -16.20
C HIS A 220 -4.65 16.44 -16.95
N TYR A 221 -4.16 17.61 -16.50
CA TYR A 221 -2.98 18.25 -17.10
C TYR A 221 -1.73 17.36 -16.99
N LEU A 222 -1.45 16.81 -15.81
CA LEU A 222 -0.28 15.95 -15.58
C LEU A 222 -0.36 14.60 -16.33
N LEU A 223 -1.56 14.15 -16.65
CA LEU A 223 -1.81 12.99 -17.52
C LEU A 223 -1.78 13.32 -19.02
N GLY A 224 -1.51 14.58 -19.39
CA GLY A 224 -1.46 15.04 -20.78
C GLY A 224 -2.82 15.37 -21.41
N ASP A 225 -3.92 15.25 -20.67
CA ASP A 225 -5.26 15.64 -21.14
C ASP A 225 -5.53 17.12 -20.87
N VAL A 226 -4.84 17.97 -21.63
CA VAL A 226 -4.91 19.43 -21.47
C VAL A 226 -6.29 19.98 -21.78
N LYS A 227 -7.07 19.32 -22.65
CA LYS A 227 -8.44 19.76 -23.00
C LYS A 227 -9.38 19.62 -21.80
N SER A 228 -9.41 18.47 -21.15
CA SER A 228 -10.19 18.28 -19.93
C SER A 228 -9.69 19.17 -18.79
N ALA A 229 -8.37 19.37 -18.65
CA ALA A 229 -7.80 20.31 -17.69
C ALA A 229 -8.34 21.72 -17.87
N LEU A 230 -8.41 22.20 -19.13
CA LEU A 230 -8.98 23.52 -19.48
C LEU A 230 -10.48 23.60 -19.12
N GLU A 231 -11.26 22.56 -19.41
CA GLU A 231 -12.69 22.53 -19.10
C GLU A 231 -12.94 22.64 -17.59
N TRP A 232 -12.22 21.86 -16.78
CA TRP A 232 -12.32 21.93 -15.33
C TRP A 232 -11.88 23.28 -14.77
N THR A 233 -10.78 23.85 -15.32
CA THR A 233 -10.31 25.18 -14.93
C THR A 233 -11.32 26.28 -15.25
N LYS A 234 -12.03 26.20 -16.38
CA LYS A 234 -13.13 27.13 -16.72
C LYS A 234 -14.31 26.97 -15.77
N LYS A 235 -14.67 25.74 -15.37
CA LYS A 235 -15.71 25.50 -14.35
C LYS A 235 -15.32 26.13 -13.01
N MET A 236 -14.06 26.01 -12.57
CA MET A 236 -13.57 26.68 -11.38
C MET A 236 -13.74 28.20 -11.45
N LEU A 237 -13.39 28.82 -12.59
CA LEU A 237 -13.56 30.26 -12.79
C LEU A 237 -15.02 30.71 -12.84
N SER A 238 -15.95 29.81 -13.17
CA SER A 238 -17.39 30.14 -13.10
C SER A 238 -17.89 30.19 -11.64
N LEU A 239 -17.26 29.46 -10.72
CA LEU A 239 -17.58 29.48 -9.28
C LEU A 239 -16.79 30.57 -8.55
N ASP A 240 -15.50 30.72 -8.85
CA ASP A 240 -14.64 31.77 -8.32
C ASP A 240 -13.88 32.49 -9.45
N PRO A 241 -14.42 33.60 -9.96
CA PRO A 241 -13.76 34.39 -11.02
C PRO A 241 -12.42 35.00 -10.59
N LYS A 242 -12.12 35.06 -9.30
CA LYS A 242 -10.87 35.63 -8.77
C LYS A 242 -9.82 34.55 -8.46
N HIS A 243 -10.08 33.27 -8.69
CA HIS A 243 -9.16 32.17 -8.39
C HIS A 243 -7.84 32.33 -9.16
N VAL A 244 -6.76 32.63 -8.42
CA VAL A 244 -5.47 33.07 -8.98
C VAL A 244 -4.85 32.02 -9.91
N ARG A 245 -4.76 30.76 -9.44
CA ARG A 245 -4.16 29.68 -10.24
C ARG A 245 -4.97 29.37 -11.49
N ALA A 246 -6.29 29.28 -11.38
CA ALA A 246 -7.16 29.00 -12.51
C ALA A 246 -7.04 30.07 -13.62
N ARG A 247 -6.97 31.36 -13.22
CA ARG A 247 -6.74 32.47 -14.18
C ARG A 247 -5.41 32.38 -14.91
N GLY A 248 -4.35 31.92 -14.22
CA GLY A 248 -3.03 31.70 -14.83
C GLY A 248 -2.99 30.49 -15.77
N ASN A 249 -3.71 29.42 -15.41
CA ASN A 249 -3.68 28.16 -16.15
C ASN A 249 -4.46 28.22 -17.48
N VAL A 250 -5.56 28.98 -17.59
CA VAL A 250 -6.36 29.06 -18.83
C VAL A 250 -5.55 29.52 -20.05
N PRO A 251 -4.78 30.62 -20.02
CA PRO A 251 -3.97 31.02 -21.17
C PRO A 251 -2.85 29.99 -21.46
N HIS A 252 -2.28 29.38 -20.43
CA HIS A 252 -1.26 28.33 -20.58
C HIS A 252 -1.80 27.11 -21.32
N TYR A 253 -2.96 26.60 -20.90
CA TYR A 253 -3.58 25.44 -21.54
C TYR A 253 -4.05 25.74 -22.97
N ASN A 254 -4.62 26.91 -23.21
CA ASN A 254 -4.99 27.33 -24.57
C ASN A 254 -3.78 27.39 -25.51
N LYS A 255 -2.62 27.86 -25.02
CA LYS A 255 -1.38 27.89 -25.79
C LYS A 255 -0.93 26.47 -26.18
N ILE A 256 -0.89 25.52 -25.23
CA ILE A 256 -0.51 24.11 -25.49
C ILE A 256 -1.45 23.51 -26.55
N ILE A 257 -2.76 23.66 -26.36
CA ILE A 257 -3.76 23.14 -27.32
C ILE A 257 -3.56 23.69 -28.72
N SER A 258 -3.31 25.00 -28.83
CA SER A 258 -3.08 25.63 -30.14
C SER A 258 -1.80 25.17 -30.82
N GLU A 259 -0.72 24.99 -30.05
CA GLU A 259 0.56 24.44 -30.54
C GLU A 259 0.42 22.98 -31.03
N ASP A 260 -0.32 22.16 -30.31
CA ASP A 260 -0.56 20.78 -30.70
C ASP A 260 -1.47 20.66 -31.92
N GLU A 261 -2.49 21.52 -32.03
CA GLU A 261 -3.33 21.60 -33.23
C GLU A 261 -2.52 22.06 -34.44
N GLU A 262 -1.62 23.02 -34.26
CA GLU A 262 -0.75 23.48 -35.35
C GLU A 262 0.22 22.40 -35.81
N LYS A 263 0.87 21.65 -34.86
CA LYS A 263 1.72 20.49 -35.16
C LYS A 263 0.93 19.43 -35.94
N LEU A 264 -0.31 19.17 -35.53
CA LEU A 264 -1.18 18.20 -36.20
C LEU A 264 -1.57 18.66 -37.61
N ARG A 265 -1.84 19.95 -37.81
CA ARG A 265 -2.12 20.55 -39.13
C ARG A 265 -0.91 20.49 -40.04
N ARG A 266 0.31 20.77 -39.54
CA ARG A 266 1.57 20.66 -40.29
C ARG A 266 1.83 19.20 -40.74
N ARG A 267 1.67 18.22 -39.84
CA ARG A 267 1.76 16.79 -40.18
C ARG A 267 0.75 16.37 -41.26
N ARG A 268 -0.50 16.86 -41.21
CA ARG A 268 -1.55 16.55 -42.21
C ARG A 268 -1.29 17.21 -43.57
N ARG A 269 -0.54 18.32 -43.63
CA ARG A 269 -0.17 19.02 -44.88
C ARG A 269 1.08 18.48 -45.54
N GLY A 270 1.73 17.45 -44.96
CA GLY A 270 2.93 16.85 -45.53
C GLY A 270 4.15 17.79 -45.57
N VAL A 271 4.15 18.87 -44.78
CA VAL A 271 5.30 19.75 -44.64
C VAL A 271 6.25 19.07 -43.66
N GLY A 272 7.32 18.47 -44.22
CA GLY A 272 8.40 17.89 -43.44
C GLY A 272 9.07 18.92 -42.53
N PRO A 273 9.79 18.50 -41.50
CA PRO A 273 10.55 19.40 -40.66
C PRO A 273 11.63 20.09 -41.47
N ASP A 274 11.74 21.42 -41.31
CA ASP A 274 12.88 22.19 -41.80
C ASP A 274 14.17 21.65 -41.21
N ASP A 275 15.15 21.48 -42.07
CA ASP A 275 16.47 20.90 -41.88
C ASP A 275 17.33 21.79 -40.96
N THR A 276 17.10 21.76 -39.64
CA THR A 276 18.04 22.25 -38.63
C THR A 276 18.24 21.13 -37.60
N GLY A 277 19.34 20.38 -37.81
CA GLY A 277 19.76 19.20 -37.12
C GLY A 277 19.62 19.23 -35.60
N ASN A 278 18.75 18.37 -35.16
CA ASN A 278 18.92 17.50 -33.98
C ASN A 278 17.80 16.45 -34.05
N GLU A 279 18.14 15.34 -34.70
CA GLU A 279 17.32 14.13 -34.70
C GLU A 279 17.34 13.54 -33.31
N LEU A 280 16.26 13.72 -32.55
CA LEU A 280 15.77 12.73 -31.63
C LEU A 280 14.55 12.10 -32.30
N GLU A 281 14.80 10.97 -32.95
CA GLU A 281 13.78 10.11 -33.53
C GLU A 281 12.84 9.60 -32.41
N GLU A 282 11.71 10.30 -32.16
CA GLU A 282 10.54 9.68 -31.56
C GLU A 282 9.72 9.02 -32.67
N GLU A 283 10.04 7.76 -32.95
CA GLU A 283 9.18 6.83 -33.70
C GLU A 283 7.83 6.67 -33.00
N THR A 284 6.83 7.49 -33.35
CA THR A 284 5.43 7.24 -33.01
C THR A 284 4.69 6.55 -34.16
N THR A 285 5.15 5.38 -34.56
CA THR A 285 4.28 4.32 -35.08
C THR A 285 3.94 3.43 -33.91
N GLN A 286 2.73 3.58 -33.36
CA GLN A 286 2.17 2.65 -32.39
C GLN A 286 1.99 1.27 -33.02
N LYS A 287 3.08 0.51 -33.19
CA LYS A 287 3.02 -0.95 -33.03
C LYS A 287 2.50 -1.18 -31.61
N PRO A 288 1.57 -2.13 -31.38
CA PRO A 288 1.14 -2.46 -30.02
C PRO A 288 2.42 -2.69 -29.21
N ALA A 289 2.66 -1.84 -28.22
CA ALA A 289 3.87 -1.84 -27.43
C ALA A 289 4.05 -3.25 -26.88
N THR A 290 5.08 -3.94 -27.31
CA THR A 290 5.41 -5.25 -26.77
C THR A 290 5.68 -5.05 -25.30
N LEU A 291 4.75 -5.56 -24.44
CA LEU A 291 4.86 -5.45 -23.00
C LEU A 291 6.27 -5.88 -22.56
N THR A 292 6.88 -5.07 -21.70
CA THR A 292 8.16 -5.45 -21.08
C THR A 292 8.05 -6.80 -20.37
N PRO A 293 9.12 -7.56 -20.19
CA PRO A 293 9.07 -8.82 -19.44
C PRO A 293 8.42 -8.67 -18.06
N TYR A 294 8.73 -7.58 -17.35
CA TYR A 294 8.13 -7.23 -16.06
C TYR A 294 6.61 -7.03 -16.17
N ALA A 295 6.14 -6.28 -17.15
CA ALA A 295 4.70 -6.05 -17.34
C ALA A 295 3.94 -7.33 -17.71
N LYS A 296 4.61 -8.27 -18.44
CA LYS A 296 4.03 -9.59 -18.73
C LYS A 296 3.91 -10.44 -17.46
N GLU A 297 4.96 -10.48 -16.65
CA GLU A 297 4.96 -11.21 -15.38
C GLU A 297 3.92 -10.64 -14.42
N ARG A 298 3.81 -9.30 -14.30
CA ARG A 298 2.81 -8.63 -13.48
C ARG A 298 1.38 -9.04 -13.86
N LYS A 299 1.05 -9.09 -15.15
CA LYS A 299 -0.26 -9.56 -15.61
C LYS A 299 -0.55 -11.02 -15.24
N VAL A 300 0.47 -11.90 -15.31
CA VAL A 300 0.34 -13.30 -14.89
C VAL A 300 0.10 -13.37 -13.37
N TYR A 301 0.91 -12.65 -12.61
CA TYR A 301 0.80 -12.53 -11.16
C TYR A 301 -0.61 -12.09 -10.72
N GLU A 302 -1.13 -11.02 -11.30
CA GLU A 302 -2.46 -10.50 -10.98
C GLU A 302 -3.57 -11.52 -11.29
N LYS A 303 -3.52 -12.20 -12.44
CA LYS A 303 -4.46 -13.27 -12.79
C LYS A 303 -4.42 -14.44 -11.80
N LEU A 304 -3.21 -14.82 -11.38
CA LEU A 304 -3.04 -15.87 -10.37
C LEU A 304 -3.61 -15.44 -9.02
N CYS A 305 -3.41 -14.18 -8.63
CA CYS A 305 -3.98 -13.63 -7.40
C CYS A 305 -5.52 -13.65 -7.39
N ARG A 306 -6.14 -13.46 -8.56
CA ARG A 306 -7.60 -13.57 -8.73
C ARG A 306 -8.10 -15.00 -8.92
N GLY A 307 -7.18 -15.98 -9.02
CA GLY A 307 -7.55 -17.38 -9.28
C GLY A 307 -8.13 -17.60 -10.68
N GLU A 308 -7.74 -16.80 -11.67
CA GLU A 308 -8.21 -16.86 -13.07
C GLU A 308 -7.40 -17.83 -13.94
N VAL A 309 -6.44 -18.54 -13.36
CA VAL A 309 -5.58 -19.46 -14.09
C VAL A 309 -5.79 -20.87 -13.58
N ASP A 310 -6.09 -21.79 -14.51
CA ASP A 310 -6.17 -23.21 -14.24
C ASP A 310 -4.91 -23.91 -14.74
N LEU A 311 -4.46 -24.92 -14.01
CA LEU A 311 -3.38 -25.78 -14.46
C LEU A 311 -3.84 -26.63 -15.65
N PRO A 312 -2.96 -26.89 -16.64
CA PRO A 312 -3.24 -27.81 -17.74
C PRO A 312 -3.65 -29.20 -17.24
N GLN A 313 -4.55 -29.84 -17.98
CA GLN A 313 -5.10 -31.15 -17.59
C GLN A 313 -4.01 -32.25 -17.53
N GLU A 314 -2.96 -32.13 -18.33
CA GLU A 314 -1.78 -33.01 -18.30
C GLU A 314 -1.08 -32.99 -16.95
N ILE A 315 -1.06 -31.82 -16.28
CA ILE A 315 -0.46 -31.66 -14.95
C ILE A 315 -1.43 -32.17 -13.88
N THR A 316 -2.70 -31.73 -13.91
CA THR A 316 -3.68 -32.05 -12.87
C THR A 316 -3.92 -33.56 -12.75
N LYS A 317 -3.82 -34.32 -13.84
CA LYS A 317 -3.94 -35.80 -13.83
C LYS A 317 -2.81 -36.49 -13.07
N THR A 318 -1.67 -35.83 -12.85
CA THR A 318 -0.52 -36.41 -12.15
C THR A 318 -0.50 -36.07 -10.66
N LEU A 319 -1.41 -35.19 -10.22
CA LEU A 319 -1.49 -34.75 -8.83
C LEU A 319 -2.17 -35.80 -7.97
N THR A 320 -1.64 -35.98 -6.77
CA THR A 320 -2.14 -36.99 -5.83
C THR A 320 -2.15 -36.46 -4.40
N CYS A 321 -3.11 -36.95 -3.63
CA CYS A 321 -3.14 -36.75 -2.18
C CYS A 321 -2.82 -38.10 -1.49
N ARG A 322 -2.03 -38.06 -0.43
CA ARG A 322 -1.69 -39.25 0.35
C ARG A 322 -1.33 -38.91 1.79
N TYR A 323 -1.27 -39.92 2.62
CA TYR A 323 -0.62 -39.81 3.92
C TYR A 323 0.89 -40.11 3.79
N LEU A 324 1.71 -39.18 4.26
CA LEU A 324 3.17 -39.36 4.31
C LEU A 324 3.53 -40.11 5.57
N THR A 325 4.14 -41.28 5.40
CA THR A 325 4.51 -42.18 6.50
C THR A 325 5.98 -42.59 6.47
N GLU A 326 6.66 -42.42 5.33
CA GLU A 326 7.99 -42.98 5.05
C GLU A 326 9.15 -42.03 5.29
N ALA A 327 8.95 -40.71 5.29
CA ALA A 327 10.05 -39.74 5.40
C ALA A 327 10.77 -39.76 6.77
N HIS A 328 10.09 -40.23 7.82
CA HIS A 328 10.68 -40.40 9.16
C HIS A 328 9.92 -41.48 9.95
N PRO A 329 10.60 -42.29 10.76
CA PRO A 329 9.94 -43.38 11.54
C PRO A 329 8.75 -42.92 12.38
N PHE A 330 8.78 -41.70 12.95
CA PHE A 330 7.68 -41.12 13.73
C PHE A 330 6.40 -40.95 12.88
N LEU A 331 6.50 -40.75 11.58
CA LEU A 331 5.34 -40.56 10.71
C LEU A 331 4.53 -41.85 10.51
N ARG A 332 5.05 -43.01 10.88
CA ARG A 332 4.25 -44.25 10.93
C ARG A 332 3.20 -44.21 12.03
N LEU A 333 3.45 -43.42 13.08
CA LEU A 333 2.51 -43.23 14.19
C LEU A 333 1.65 -41.96 14.00
N ALA A 334 2.21 -40.93 13.37
CA ALA A 334 1.57 -39.65 13.16
C ALA A 334 1.74 -39.22 11.68
N ALA A 335 1.00 -39.89 10.81
CA ALA A 335 1.03 -39.65 9.37
C ALA A 335 0.57 -38.22 9.03
N VAL A 336 1.27 -37.55 8.11
CA VAL A 336 0.95 -36.21 7.66
C VAL A 336 0.15 -36.27 6.37
N LYS A 337 -0.95 -35.52 6.29
CA LYS A 337 -1.73 -35.35 5.07
C LYS A 337 -0.94 -34.52 4.07
N MET A 338 -0.73 -35.03 2.87
CA MET A 338 0.13 -34.47 1.84
C MET A 338 -0.61 -34.40 0.53
N GLU A 339 -0.56 -33.25 -0.13
CA GLU A 339 -1.12 -33.02 -1.46
C GLU A 339 -0.07 -32.41 -2.39
N TYR A 340 0.10 -32.98 -3.57
CA TYR A 340 0.91 -32.39 -4.62
C TYR A 340 0.09 -31.34 -5.37
N MET A 341 0.51 -30.09 -5.30
CA MET A 341 -0.07 -28.99 -6.05
C MET A 341 0.55 -28.84 -7.44
N TYR A 342 1.80 -29.31 -7.60
CA TYR A 342 2.53 -29.33 -8.85
C TYR A 342 3.60 -30.41 -8.83
N ARG A 343 3.98 -30.91 -10.00
CA ARG A 343 5.05 -31.88 -10.16
C ARG A 343 6.13 -31.33 -11.06
N ASN A 344 7.35 -31.40 -10.61
CA ASN A 344 8.57 -31.04 -11.32
C ASN A 344 8.64 -29.55 -11.73
N PRO A 345 8.96 -28.65 -10.77
CA PRO A 345 9.32 -28.98 -9.38
C PRO A 345 8.10 -29.45 -8.56
N ASP A 346 8.37 -30.27 -7.56
CA ASP A 346 7.34 -30.67 -6.61
C ASP A 346 6.97 -29.47 -5.71
N ILE A 347 5.72 -29.02 -5.80
CA ILE A 347 5.10 -28.07 -4.85
C ILE A 347 4.09 -28.86 -4.05
N VAL A 348 4.28 -28.93 -2.74
CA VAL A 348 3.53 -29.81 -1.87
C VAL A 348 2.86 -29.02 -0.76
N VAL A 349 1.60 -29.35 -0.44
CA VAL A 349 0.91 -28.85 0.74
C VAL A 349 0.81 -29.97 1.76
N PHE A 350 1.24 -29.68 2.99
CA PHE A 350 1.03 -30.50 4.18
C PHE A 350 -0.09 -29.89 5.02
N TYR A 351 -1.12 -30.67 5.34
CA TYR A 351 -2.26 -30.21 6.12
C TYR A 351 -2.12 -30.60 7.59
N ASP A 352 -2.72 -29.79 8.47
CA ASP A 352 -2.77 -30.00 9.92
C ASP A 352 -1.39 -30.14 10.58
N VAL A 353 -0.40 -29.41 10.05
CA VAL A 353 0.98 -29.44 10.55
C VAL A 353 1.28 -28.38 11.61
N LEU A 354 0.34 -27.49 11.90
CA LEU A 354 0.34 -26.59 13.05
C LEU A 354 -1.02 -26.66 13.75
N SER A 355 -1.02 -26.87 15.05
CA SER A 355 -2.23 -26.77 15.87
C SER A 355 -2.57 -25.32 16.19
N ASP A 356 -3.83 -25.04 16.55
CA ASP A 356 -4.27 -23.71 16.94
C ASP A 356 -3.51 -23.16 18.15
N GLN A 357 -3.20 -24.01 19.13
CA GLN A 357 -2.40 -23.63 20.30
C GLN A 357 -0.97 -23.21 19.93
N GLU A 358 -0.34 -23.93 18.99
CA GLU A 358 0.99 -23.58 18.49
C GLU A 358 0.95 -22.26 17.70
N ILE A 359 -0.06 -22.08 16.86
CA ILE A 359 -0.26 -20.83 16.10
C ILE A 359 -0.41 -19.64 17.03
N ASP A 360 -1.26 -19.74 18.05
CA ASP A 360 -1.51 -18.64 18.97
C ASP A 360 -0.28 -18.33 19.84
N HIS A 361 0.49 -19.34 20.21
CA HIS A 361 1.75 -19.15 20.92
C HIS A 361 2.80 -18.44 20.05
N ILE A 362 3.01 -18.90 18.82
CA ILE A 362 3.95 -18.30 17.87
C ILE A 362 3.56 -16.83 17.58
N LYS A 363 2.28 -16.54 17.35
CA LYS A 363 1.79 -15.17 17.14
C LYS A 363 2.07 -14.26 18.34
N ARG A 364 1.81 -14.74 19.57
CA ARG A 364 2.07 -13.97 20.80
C ARG A 364 3.56 -13.64 20.98
N MET A 365 4.45 -14.59 20.71
CA MET A 365 5.89 -14.39 20.82
C MET A 365 6.41 -13.41 19.75
N ALA A 366 5.86 -13.46 18.53
CA ALA A 366 6.34 -12.67 17.40
C ALA A 366 5.86 -11.21 17.43
N LYS A 367 4.61 -10.93 17.89
CA LYS A 367 4.02 -9.58 17.87
C LYS A 367 4.94 -8.48 18.43
N PRO A 368 5.57 -8.62 19.63
CA PRO A 368 6.42 -7.56 20.18
C PRO A 368 7.74 -7.39 19.43
N ARG A 369 8.12 -8.32 18.55
CA ARG A 369 9.37 -8.32 17.77
C ARG A 369 9.18 -7.80 16.34
N PHE A 370 7.96 -7.47 15.96
CA PHE A 370 7.65 -7.06 14.59
C PHE A 370 8.34 -5.76 14.20
N LYS A 371 9.11 -5.85 13.12
CA LYS A 371 9.69 -4.72 12.42
C LYS A 371 9.26 -4.77 10.96
N ARG A 372 9.35 -3.65 10.25
CA ARG A 372 9.17 -3.63 8.80
C ARG A 372 10.06 -4.69 8.17
N ALA A 373 9.48 -5.55 7.35
CA ALA A 373 10.25 -6.60 6.69
C ALA A 373 11.26 -5.98 5.71
N THR A 374 12.48 -6.49 5.76
CA THR A 374 13.60 -6.04 4.93
C THR A 374 13.95 -7.10 3.90
N VAL A 375 14.61 -6.68 2.84
CA VAL A 375 15.20 -7.53 1.80
C VAL A 375 16.69 -7.22 1.69
N HIS A 376 17.47 -8.18 1.19
CA HIS A 376 18.88 -7.92 0.87
C HIS A 376 18.96 -7.05 -0.38
N ASP A 377 19.60 -5.90 -0.28
CA ASP A 377 19.92 -5.07 -1.44
C ASP A 377 20.90 -5.86 -2.35
N PRO A 378 20.58 -6.02 -3.65
CA PRO A 378 21.41 -6.82 -4.54
C PRO A 378 22.80 -6.24 -4.82
N LYS A 379 23.04 -4.96 -4.49
CA LYS A 379 24.33 -4.28 -4.69
C LYS A 379 25.18 -4.23 -3.42
N THR A 380 24.57 -3.91 -2.29
CA THR A 380 25.27 -3.72 -1.02
C THR A 380 25.22 -4.95 -0.10
N GLY A 381 24.24 -5.84 -0.29
CA GLY A 381 23.96 -6.97 0.60
C GLY A 381 23.30 -6.55 1.93
N GLU A 382 23.08 -5.25 2.15
CA GLU A 382 22.46 -4.75 3.37
C GLU A 382 20.95 -5.02 3.40
N LEU A 383 20.39 -5.13 4.60
CA LEU A 383 18.96 -5.30 4.80
C LEU A 383 18.24 -3.95 4.74
N VAL A 384 17.45 -3.73 3.69
CA VAL A 384 16.69 -2.48 3.45
C VAL A 384 15.19 -2.75 3.33
N PRO A 385 14.32 -1.83 3.79
CA PRO A 385 12.90 -1.87 3.48
C PRO A 385 12.69 -1.74 1.96
N ALA A 386 11.72 -2.47 1.41
CA ALA A 386 11.42 -2.43 -0.02
C ALA A 386 9.93 -2.23 -0.27
N HIS A 387 9.59 -1.46 -1.31
CA HIS A 387 8.19 -1.22 -1.73
C HIS A 387 7.52 -2.49 -2.26
N TYR A 388 8.31 -3.43 -2.80
CA TYR A 388 7.82 -4.71 -3.31
C TYR A 388 7.61 -5.78 -2.22
N ARG A 389 7.87 -5.45 -0.93
CA ARG A 389 7.58 -6.31 0.23
C ARG A 389 6.91 -5.49 1.33
N ILE A 390 5.60 -5.57 1.42
CA ILE A 390 4.79 -4.86 2.41
C ILE A 390 4.30 -5.84 3.46
N SER A 391 5.07 -5.99 4.52
CA SER A 391 4.75 -6.84 5.67
C SER A 391 5.59 -6.45 6.88
N LYS A 392 5.22 -6.95 8.06
CA LYS A 392 6.08 -6.92 9.26
C LYS A 392 6.54 -8.33 9.57
N SER A 393 7.75 -8.48 10.06
CA SER A 393 8.32 -9.79 10.43
C SER A 393 9.08 -9.75 11.75
N GLY A 394 9.12 -10.90 12.41
CA GLY A 394 9.91 -11.16 13.60
C GLY A 394 10.49 -12.58 13.55
N TRP A 395 11.59 -12.81 14.23
CA TRP A 395 12.32 -14.06 14.23
C TRP A 395 12.24 -14.74 15.60
N LEU A 396 12.05 -16.05 15.62
CA LEU A 396 11.96 -16.88 16.82
C LEU A 396 12.98 -18.01 16.74
N LYS A 397 13.78 -18.13 17.81
CA LYS A 397 14.77 -19.20 17.94
C LYS A 397 14.17 -20.44 18.57
N ASP A 398 14.69 -21.60 18.19
CA ASP A 398 14.25 -22.90 18.73
C ASP A 398 14.51 -22.99 20.27
N GLU A 399 15.59 -22.33 20.75
CA GLU A 399 15.97 -22.32 22.17
C GLU A 399 15.02 -21.50 23.05
N GLU A 400 14.29 -20.54 22.44
CA GLU A 400 13.39 -19.66 23.18
C GLU A 400 12.06 -20.31 23.54
N SER A 401 11.68 -21.39 22.85
CA SER A 401 10.39 -22.05 23.06
C SER A 401 10.40 -23.50 22.61
N SER A 402 9.99 -24.39 23.52
CA SER A 402 9.78 -25.80 23.19
C SER A 402 8.75 -26.02 22.06
N ILE A 403 7.84 -25.07 21.86
CA ILE A 403 6.86 -25.11 20.78
C ILE A 403 7.57 -24.81 19.45
N VAL A 404 8.40 -23.78 19.38
CA VAL A 404 9.17 -23.42 18.15
C VAL A 404 10.10 -24.59 17.79
N ALA A 405 10.84 -25.14 18.76
CA ALA A 405 11.68 -26.33 18.57
C ALA A 405 10.89 -27.54 18.08
N ARG A 406 9.66 -27.75 18.57
CA ARG A 406 8.77 -28.83 18.10
C ARG A 406 8.36 -28.63 16.64
N VAL A 407 8.06 -27.41 16.23
CA VAL A 407 7.75 -27.09 14.83
C VAL A 407 8.95 -27.38 13.93
N SER A 408 10.16 -26.96 14.30
CA SER A 408 11.39 -27.27 13.56
C SER A 408 11.64 -28.77 13.43
N ARG A 409 11.45 -29.55 14.51
CA ARG A 409 11.53 -31.03 14.44
C ARG A 409 10.49 -31.65 13.52
N ARG A 410 9.26 -31.10 13.53
CA ARG A 410 8.19 -31.58 12.65
C ARG A 410 8.55 -31.31 11.19
N VAL A 411 9.16 -30.16 10.87
CA VAL A 411 9.70 -29.86 9.53
C VAL A 411 10.72 -30.93 9.13
N ALA A 412 11.68 -31.26 10.00
CA ALA A 412 12.65 -32.34 9.72
C ALA A 412 11.95 -33.65 9.40
N HIS A 413 10.88 -34.01 10.15
CA HIS A 413 10.17 -35.28 9.96
C HIS A 413 9.48 -35.38 8.60
N PHE A 414 8.75 -34.32 8.15
CA PHE A 414 7.99 -34.44 6.91
C PHE A 414 8.79 -34.05 5.66
N THR A 415 9.89 -33.27 5.80
CA THR A 415 10.77 -32.97 4.67
C THR A 415 11.89 -33.99 4.51
N GLY A 416 12.27 -34.68 5.59
CA GLY A 416 13.43 -35.53 5.63
C GLY A 416 14.77 -34.78 5.67
N LEU A 417 14.75 -33.43 5.78
CA LEU A 417 15.94 -32.59 5.74
C LEU A 417 16.47 -32.29 7.15
N SER A 418 17.77 -32.06 7.25
CA SER A 418 18.42 -31.62 8.49
C SER A 418 18.08 -30.15 8.80
N MET A 419 17.85 -29.86 10.09
CA MET A 419 17.61 -28.48 10.56
C MET A 419 18.88 -27.80 11.07
N THR A 420 20.06 -28.42 10.98
CA THR A 420 21.32 -27.89 11.55
C THR A 420 21.74 -26.56 10.97
N SER A 421 21.47 -26.32 9.69
CA SER A 421 21.75 -25.08 8.97
C SER A 421 20.48 -24.27 8.65
N ALA A 422 19.33 -24.66 9.19
CA ALA A 422 18.09 -23.94 8.94
C ALA A 422 18.09 -22.58 9.67
N GLU A 423 17.48 -21.59 9.02
CA GLU A 423 17.27 -20.29 9.64
C GLU A 423 16.28 -20.36 10.82
N GLU A 424 16.28 -19.36 11.69
CA GLU A 424 15.26 -19.19 12.71
C GLU A 424 13.86 -19.16 12.08
N LEU A 425 12.82 -19.38 12.87
CA LEU A 425 11.44 -19.32 12.37
C LEU A 425 11.06 -17.86 12.13
N GLN A 426 10.94 -17.45 10.87
CA GLN A 426 10.46 -16.11 10.53
C GLN A 426 8.94 -16.06 10.57
N VAL A 427 8.38 -15.24 11.43
CA VAL A 427 6.94 -14.97 11.48
C VAL A 427 6.63 -13.69 10.75
N VAL A 428 5.66 -13.73 9.85
CA VAL A 428 5.29 -12.59 8.99
C VAL A 428 3.80 -12.31 9.11
N ASN A 429 3.48 -11.02 9.26
CA ASN A 429 2.11 -10.52 9.18
C ASN A 429 1.98 -9.53 8.03
N TYR A 430 1.01 -9.79 7.16
CA TYR A 430 0.63 -8.91 6.07
C TYR A 430 -0.59 -8.09 6.49
N GLY A 431 -0.43 -6.76 6.52
CA GLY A 431 -1.50 -5.81 6.79
C GLY A 431 -2.32 -5.47 5.56
N ILE A 432 -2.86 -4.25 5.51
CA ILE A 432 -3.70 -3.73 4.41
C ILE A 432 -2.96 -3.84 3.09
N GLY A 433 -3.53 -4.57 2.11
CA GLY A 433 -2.92 -4.75 0.80
C GLY A 433 -1.49 -5.31 0.84
N GLY A 434 -1.10 -5.89 1.99
CA GLY A 434 0.22 -6.43 2.21
C GLY A 434 0.53 -7.56 1.23
N HIS A 435 1.71 -7.53 0.64
CA HIS A 435 2.12 -8.40 -0.45
C HIS A 435 3.63 -8.61 -0.46
N TYR A 436 4.07 -9.52 -1.30
CA TYR A 436 5.47 -9.66 -1.69
C TYR A 436 5.52 -10.02 -3.18
N GLU A 437 6.12 -9.15 -3.99
CA GLU A 437 6.22 -9.32 -5.44
C GLU A 437 7.00 -10.60 -5.83
N PRO A 438 6.92 -11.04 -7.10
CA PRO A 438 7.62 -12.24 -7.57
C PRO A 438 9.12 -12.20 -7.30
N HIS A 439 9.59 -13.17 -6.53
CA HIS A 439 10.98 -13.31 -6.08
C HIS A 439 11.41 -14.77 -6.00
N PHE A 440 12.69 -14.98 -5.70
CA PHE A 440 13.27 -16.28 -5.40
C PHE A 440 13.72 -16.29 -3.93
N ASP A 441 13.60 -17.42 -3.26
CA ASP A 441 14.12 -17.60 -1.91
C ASP A 441 15.62 -17.95 -1.87
N PHE A 442 16.18 -18.40 -2.99
CA PHE A 442 17.61 -18.67 -3.11
C PHE A 442 18.40 -17.44 -3.60
N ALA A 443 19.67 -17.37 -3.23
CA ALA A 443 20.59 -16.34 -3.73
C ALA A 443 21.05 -16.69 -5.15
N ARG A 444 20.82 -15.77 -6.09
CA ARG A 444 21.24 -15.95 -7.49
C ARG A 444 22.76 -15.84 -7.70
N LYS A 445 23.44 -15.10 -6.82
CA LYS A 445 24.90 -15.02 -6.74
C LYS A 445 25.33 -15.76 -5.48
N GLN A 446 25.86 -16.97 -5.62
CA GLN A 446 26.17 -17.88 -4.52
C GLN A 446 27.17 -17.32 -3.49
N GLU A 447 28.00 -16.36 -3.87
CA GLU A 447 29.20 -16.02 -3.12
C GLU A 447 28.99 -15.05 -1.94
N THR A 448 27.82 -14.42 -1.78
CA THR A 448 27.71 -13.28 -0.86
C THR A 448 26.56 -13.31 0.16
N ALA A 449 25.51 -14.10 -0.01
CA ALA A 449 24.29 -13.90 0.77
C ALA A 449 24.20 -14.69 2.10
N PHE A 450 24.71 -15.93 2.19
CA PHE A 450 24.41 -16.80 3.33
C PHE A 450 25.65 -17.43 4.02
N GLY A 451 26.84 -17.03 3.62
CA GLY A 451 28.11 -17.60 4.13
C GLY A 451 28.42 -19.00 3.58
N LYS A 452 29.73 -19.31 3.45
CA LYS A 452 30.20 -20.55 2.83
C LYS A 452 29.80 -21.82 3.60
N ALA A 453 29.68 -21.75 4.92
CA ALA A 453 29.38 -22.90 5.77
C ALA A 453 27.93 -23.40 5.62
N ASN A 454 26.97 -22.49 5.46
CA ASN A 454 25.54 -22.83 5.34
C ASN A 454 25.12 -23.17 3.91
N GLY A 455 25.81 -22.61 2.92
CA GLY A 455 25.41 -22.72 1.52
C GLY A 455 24.12 -21.94 1.22
N ASN A 456 23.53 -22.20 0.05
CA ASN A 456 22.31 -21.55 -0.39
C ASN A 456 21.05 -22.18 0.25
N ARG A 457 19.91 -21.51 0.21
CA ARG A 457 18.62 -22.04 0.67
C ARG A 457 18.15 -23.14 -0.26
N ILE A 458 18.21 -24.41 0.21
CA ILE A 458 17.81 -25.58 -0.58
C ILE A 458 16.29 -25.76 -0.61
N ALA A 459 15.61 -25.40 0.50
CA ALA A 459 14.17 -25.60 0.61
C ALA A 459 13.48 -24.49 1.42
N THR A 460 12.21 -24.30 1.13
CA THR A 460 11.31 -23.42 1.86
C THR A 460 10.10 -24.21 2.36
N VAL A 461 9.76 -24.00 3.63
CA VAL A 461 8.50 -24.41 4.24
C VAL A 461 7.78 -23.16 4.72
N LEU A 462 6.63 -22.87 4.13
CA LEU A 462 5.80 -21.71 4.45
C LEU A 462 4.50 -22.19 5.09
N PHE A 463 4.34 -21.95 6.40
CA PHE A 463 3.13 -22.29 7.14
C PHE A 463 2.10 -21.17 7.08
N TYR A 464 0.84 -21.51 6.89
CA TYR A 464 -0.29 -20.61 7.02
C TYR A 464 -0.86 -20.64 8.44
N MET A 465 -0.83 -19.51 9.14
CA MET A 465 -1.31 -19.38 10.51
C MET A 465 -2.66 -18.65 10.60
N SER A 466 -3.29 -18.37 9.48
CA SER A 466 -4.64 -17.81 9.38
C SER A 466 -5.30 -18.30 8.10
N ASN A 467 -6.62 -18.37 8.11
CA ASN A 467 -7.39 -18.32 6.90
C ASN A 467 -7.44 -16.86 6.41
N VAL A 468 -7.53 -16.67 5.13
CA VAL A 468 -7.71 -15.36 4.50
C VAL A 468 -9.01 -15.40 3.72
N ALA A 469 -9.93 -14.49 4.05
CA ALA A 469 -11.27 -14.52 3.47
C ALA A 469 -11.23 -14.27 1.94
N GLN A 470 -10.41 -13.28 1.50
CA GLN A 470 -10.18 -13.01 0.09
C GLN A 470 -8.74 -12.55 -0.16
N GLY A 471 -8.16 -13.01 -1.25
CA GLY A 471 -6.78 -12.68 -1.64
C GLY A 471 -5.73 -13.49 -0.86
N GLY A 472 -4.52 -12.96 -0.80
CA GLY A 472 -3.43 -13.52 0.02
C GLY A 472 -2.88 -14.87 -0.43
N ALA A 473 -3.16 -15.35 -1.64
CA ALA A 473 -2.59 -16.60 -2.16
C ALA A 473 -1.06 -16.52 -2.25
N THR A 474 -0.40 -17.66 -2.17
CA THR A 474 1.00 -17.82 -2.61
C THR A 474 0.98 -18.34 -4.03
N VAL A 475 1.57 -17.61 -4.96
CA VAL A 475 1.50 -17.91 -6.38
C VAL A 475 2.88 -18.15 -6.98
N PHE A 476 2.97 -19.12 -7.89
CA PHE A 476 4.19 -19.44 -8.63
C PHE A 476 3.99 -18.98 -10.08
N THR A 477 4.62 -17.85 -10.44
CA THR A 477 4.36 -17.16 -11.71
C THR A 477 4.77 -17.96 -12.92
N GLU A 478 5.87 -18.72 -12.84
CA GLU A 478 6.36 -19.57 -13.92
C GLU A 478 5.55 -20.86 -14.08
N LEU A 479 4.95 -21.36 -13.01
CA LEU A 479 4.15 -22.58 -13.01
C LEU A 479 2.68 -22.34 -13.32
N GLY A 480 2.23 -21.10 -13.20
CA GLY A 480 0.80 -20.77 -13.30
C GLY A 480 -0.03 -21.34 -12.13
N LEU A 481 0.57 -21.51 -10.96
CA LEU A 481 -0.02 -22.14 -9.79
C LEU A 481 -0.39 -21.12 -8.72
N SER A 482 -1.57 -21.25 -8.14
CA SER A 482 -2.02 -20.50 -6.96
C SER A 482 -2.29 -21.46 -5.80
N VAL A 483 -1.69 -21.18 -4.64
CA VAL A 483 -1.92 -21.90 -3.38
C VAL A 483 -2.60 -20.94 -2.40
N PHE A 484 -3.86 -21.21 -2.07
CA PHE A 484 -4.62 -20.40 -1.14
C PHE A 484 -4.32 -20.78 0.31
N PRO A 485 -4.27 -19.79 1.24
CA PRO A 485 -4.01 -20.05 2.65
C PRO A 485 -5.06 -20.97 3.29
N VAL A 486 -4.59 -22.04 3.93
CA VAL A 486 -5.39 -22.89 4.80
C VAL A 486 -4.73 -22.90 6.17
N ARG A 487 -5.41 -22.41 7.21
CA ARG A 487 -4.86 -22.36 8.59
C ARG A 487 -4.37 -23.72 9.05
N GLY A 488 -3.16 -23.79 9.57
CA GLY A 488 -2.52 -25.01 10.03
C GLY A 488 -1.81 -25.82 8.94
N ALA A 489 -1.95 -25.44 7.66
CA ALA A 489 -1.24 -26.08 6.54
C ALA A 489 0.12 -25.42 6.27
N ALA A 490 0.99 -26.14 5.57
CA ALA A 490 2.26 -25.60 5.06
C ALA A 490 2.47 -25.96 3.60
N VAL A 491 2.95 -25.00 2.82
CA VAL A 491 3.45 -25.28 1.46
C VAL A 491 4.96 -25.46 1.51
N TYR A 492 5.45 -26.43 0.77
CA TYR A 492 6.86 -26.83 0.70
C TYR A 492 7.32 -26.97 -0.73
N TRP A 493 8.55 -26.50 -0.98
CA TRP A 493 9.24 -26.69 -2.26
C TRP A 493 10.75 -26.67 -2.09
N LEU A 494 11.45 -27.30 -3.03
CA LEU A 494 12.90 -27.19 -3.19
C LEU A 494 13.20 -25.94 -4.05
N ASN A 495 14.13 -25.11 -3.60
CA ASN A 495 14.57 -23.91 -4.29
C ASN A 495 15.67 -24.18 -5.33
N LEU A 496 16.36 -25.31 -5.19
CA LEU A 496 17.52 -25.66 -5.99
C LEU A 496 17.30 -26.98 -6.72
N HIS A 497 17.87 -27.08 -7.90
CA HIS A 497 18.07 -28.35 -8.58
C HIS A 497 19.07 -29.25 -7.82
N PRO A 498 19.07 -30.57 -8.07
CA PRO A 498 20.09 -31.46 -7.50
C PRO A 498 21.53 -31.07 -7.81
N SER A 499 21.79 -30.34 -8.88
CA SER A 499 23.09 -29.75 -9.22
C SER A 499 23.54 -28.60 -8.32
N GLY A 500 22.62 -28.10 -7.45
CA GLY A 500 22.86 -26.94 -6.57
C GLY A 500 22.52 -25.59 -7.19
N GLU A 501 22.05 -25.56 -8.42
CA GLU A 501 21.59 -24.34 -9.08
C GLU A 501 20.17 -23.97 -8.67
N GLY A 502 19.87 -22.67 -8.72
CA GLY A 502 18.53 -22.16 -8.44
C GLY A 502 17.49 -22.63 -9.47
N ASP A 503 16.40 -23.23 -9.02
CA ASP A 503 15.28 -23.58 -9.87
C ASP A 503 14.42 -22.35 -10.17
N LEU A 504 14.55 -21.82 -11.38
CA LEU A 504 13.81 -20.62 -11.81
C LEU A 504 12.29 -20.84 -11.88
N ALA A 505 11.83 -22.08 -11.94
CA ALA A 505 10.40 -22.40 -11.91
C ALA A 505 9.77 -22.13 -10.54
N THR A 506 10.57 -22.02 -9.47
CA THR A 506 10.11 -21.72 -8.12
C THR A 506 9.93 -20.22 -7.83
N ARG A 507 10.00 -19.37 -8.87
CA ARG A 507 9.69 -17.96 -8.74
C ARG A 507 8.27 -17.79 -8.23
N HIS A 508 8.12 -17.16 -7.06
CA HIS A 508 6.84 -17.10 -6.35
C HIS A 508 6.58 -15.72 -5.74
N ALA A 509 5.33 -15.48 -5.36
CA ALA A 509 4.89 -14.23 -4.78
C ALA A 509 3.79 -14.45 -3.73
N ALA A 510 3.63 -13.48 -2.82
CA ALA A 510 2.47 -13.39 -1.97
C ALA A 510 1.50 -12.33 -2.52
N CYS A 511 0.31 -12.75 -2.88
CA CYS A 511 -0.75 -11.86 -3.35
C CYS A 511 -1.19 -10.87 -2.25
N PRO A 512 -1.63 -9.66 -2.64
CA PRO A 512 -2.19 -8.71 -1.69
C PRO A 512 -3.36 -9.33 -0.93
N VAL A 513 -3.41 -9.06 0.37
CA VAL A 513 -4.54 -9.47 1.21
C VAL A 513 -5.69 -8.52 0.96
N LEU A 514 -6.80 -9.01 0.43
CA LEU A 514 -7.97 -8.19 0.11
C LEU A 514 -8.85 -8.00 1.36
N THR A 515 -9.24 -9.10 2.02
CA THR A 515 -9.99 -9.05 3.28
C THR A 515 -9.42 -10.05 4.29
N GLY A 516 -9.43 -9.68 5.57
CA GLY A 516 -8.86 -10.47 6.64
C GLY A 516 -7.39 -10.13 6.93
N SER A 517 -6.70 -11.03 7.62
CA SER A 517 -5.28 -10.87 8.00
C SER A 517 -4.50 -12.13 7.66
N LYS A 518 -3.44 -11.98 6.87
CA LYS A 518 -2.56 -13.10 6.52
C LYS A 518 -1.39 -13.18 7.48
N TRP A 519 -1.31 -14.30 8.18
CA TRP A 519 -0.18 -14.67 9.02
C TRP A 519 0.47 -15.91 8.46
N VAL A 520 1.79 -15.86 8.27
CA VAL A 520 2.59 -17.00 7.86
C VAL A 520 3.84 -17.13 8.73
N CYS A 521 4.46 -18.29 8.73
CA CYS A 521 5.84 -18.41 9.18
C CYS A 521 6.65 -19.26 8.21
N ASN A 522 7.89 -18.80 7.96
CA ASN A 522 8.83 -19.41 7.03
C ASN A 522 9.92 -20.15 7.80
N LYS A 523 10.22 -21.35 7.37
CA LYS A 523 11.42 -22.08 7.75
C LYS A 523 12.25 -22.33 6.50
N TRP A 524 13.37 -21.61 6.35
CA TRP A 524 14.32 -21.82 5.28
C TRP A 524 15.39 -22.79 5.73
N ILE A 525 15.67 -23.75 4.86
CA ILE A 525 16.65 -24.83 5.08
C ILE A 525 17.79 -24.61 4.11
N HIS A 526 19.03 -24.69 4.58
CA HIS A 526 20.23 -24.51 3.77
C HIS A 526 20.85 -25.82 3.33
N GLN A 527 21.78 -25.75 2.38
CA GLN A 527 22.51 -26.90 1.82
C GLN A 527 23.42 -27.56 2.86
N GLY A 528 24.00 -26.77 3.78
CA GLY A 528 24.91 -27.30 4.80
C GLY A 528 24.23 -28.34 5.68
N GLY A 529 24.88 -29.47 5.87
CA GLY A 529 24.34 -30.60 6.62
C GLY A 529 23.34 -31.47 5.87
N GLN A 530 23.15 -31.25 4.57
CA GLN A 530 22.29 -32.08 3.71
C GLN A 530 23.08 -33.09 2.88
N GLU A 531 24.40 -33.09 2.91
CA GLU A 531 25.30 -33.78 1.99
C GLU A 531 25.05 -35.29 1.91
N LEU A 532 24.70 -35.90 3.04
CA LEU A 532 24.39 -37.35 3.15
C LEU A 532 22.89 -37.65 3.05
N ILE A 533 22.04 -36.65 3.20
CA ILE A 533 20.58 -36.81 3.21
C ILE A 533 20.01 -36.53 1.83
N HIS A 534 20.49 -35.45 1.21
CA HIS A 534 20.08 -34.99 -0.13
C HIS A 534 21.32 -34.63 -0.94
N PRO A 535 22.13 -35.63 -1.35
CA PRO A 535 23.38 -35.38 -2.05
C PRO A 535 23.16 -34.69 -3.40
N CYS A 536 24.09 -33.79 -3.77
CA CYS A 536 24.03 -33.10 -5.05
C CYS A 536 24.44 -34.06 -6.20
N ASN A 537 23.91 -33.77 -7.38
CA ASN A 537 24.38 -34.41 -8.61
C ASN A 537 25.71 -33.83 -9.07
N LEU A 538 26.54 -34.64 -9.70
CA LEU A 538 27.82 -34.21 -10.29
C LEU A 538 27.64 -33.53 -11.64
N GLU A 539 26.51 -33.73 -12.28
CA GLU A 539 26.22 -33.17 -13.59
C GLU A 539 25.34 -31.92 -13.47
N TYR A 540 25.77 -30.89 -14.20
CA TYR A 540 25.00 -29.67 -14.39
C TYR A 540 23.74 -29.96 -15.21
N GLN A 541 22.60 -29.43 -14.85
CA GLN A 541 21.38 -29.55 -15.66
C GLN A 541 21.43 -28.52 -16.81
N PRO A 542 21.64 -28.94 -18.08
CA PRO A 542 21.66 -28.01 -19.21
C PRO A 542 20.27 -27.34 -19.38
N GLU A 543 20.25 -26.10 -19.87
CA GLU A 543 19.02 -25.35 -20.14
C GLU A 543 18.02 -26.11 -21.03
N SER A 544 18.51 -26.98 -21.91
CA SER A 544 17.69 -27.83 -22.77
C SER A 544 16.86 -28.87 -22.02
N MET A 545 17.27 -29.27 -20.80
CA MET A 545 16.50 -30.17 -19.92
C MET A 545 15.54 -29.45 -19.00
N ARG A 546 15.64 -28.11 -18.92
CA ARG A 546 14.63 -27.31 -18.24
C ARG A 546 13.31 -27.46 -18.99
N ARG A 547 12.32 -28.09 -18.38
CA ARG A 547 11.02 -28.30 -19.00
C ARG A 547 10.48 -26.98 -19.55
N LYS A 548 10.02 -26.99 -20.82
CA LYS A 548 9.12 -25.95 -21.33
C LYS A 548 7.84 -26.03 -20.47
N ILE A 549 7.70 -25.11 -19.57
CA ILE A 549 6.52 -25.01 -18.70
C ILE A 549 5.30 -24.80 -19.59
N PRO A 550 4.27 -25.66 -19.52
CA PRO A 550 3.04 -25.43 -20.26
C PRO A 550 2.47 -24.06 -19.91
N ARG A 551 2.10 -23.27 -20.90
CA ARG A 551 1.50 -21.95 -20.63
C ARG A 551 0.19 -22.12 -19.88
N PRO A 552 -0.02 -21.35 -18.78
CA PRO A 552 -1.29 -21.37 -18.05
C PRO A 552 -2.46 -21.08 -18.97
N ILE A 553 -3.55 -21.80 -18.81
CA ILE A 553 -4.79 -21.62 -19.59
C ILE A 553 -5.68 -20.65 -18.81
N PRO A 554 -6.07 -19.48 -19.37
CA PRO A 554 -7.03 -18.60 -18.73
C PRO A 554 -8.39 -19.31 -18.60
N LYS A 555 -9.07 -19.13 -17.46
CA LYS A 555 -10.46 -19.58 -17.32
C LYS A 555 -11.31 -18.90 -18.37
N SER A 556 -12.07 -19.67 -19.15
CA SER A 556 -13.06 -19.10 -20.03
C SER A 556 -14.11 -18.37 -19.19
N SER A 557 -14.42 -17.13 -19.54
CA SER A 557 -15.53 -16.37 -18.94
C SER A 557 -16.81 -17.23 -19.07
N ARG A 558 -17.29 -17.76 -17.96
CA ARG A 558 -18.63 -18.31 -17.81
C ARG A 558 -19.55 -17.25 -17.24
#